data_b4634ed76d40cb15d2df182248487c70
#
_entry.id   b4634ed76d40cb15d2df182248487c70
#
_cell.length_a   1.000
_cell.length_b   1.000
_cell.length_c   1.000
_cell.angle_alpha   90.00
_cell.angle_beta   90.00
_cell.angle_gamma   90.00
#
_symmetry.space_group_name_H-M   'P 1'
#
loop_
_entity.id
_entity.type
_entity.pdbx_description
1 polymer ?
#
loop_
_entity_poly.entity_id
_entity_poly.type
_entity_poly.pdbx_seq_one_letter_code
_entity_poly.pdbx_strand_id
1 'polypeptide(L)'
;FLWYATGSPHAPHQAPAEWIDRFRGRFDDGWDAWRERVFARQKELGIVPSEAVLSERPDWVEAWDEIDDDRRRLYARMMEVYAGFLSHTDHHVGRVLDAIEELGRADNTIVVLVSDNGASAEGGPNGSWNQLRHYVSDVPDDIAEELAHHDDLGGWHSNGHYPWGWALAGNTPFRRWKRYTFEGGVRDPFVVSWPAGLADHGTVRDQYAHAVDVPTTILDLLGLGVPERVAGVEQRSFDGLTLAPLLADAHADEVRTMQYYECWGSRAIYADGWKAVTDHVNQLTAQERDHIAGSHDFADDRWQLFHVTEDFAENHDLADERPEKLIELQALWAAEAERNQVLPIDDSRDNRVAQMHLPWWTFRSEHHLAPGDKLHEVNAPMLSGGFRMTARFDAPLAGDEAGVLCEQGDNLAGWAWFLAGGRVVWSLSVEGHEHRLAAPIPTGASSLTVDAMSEGSGLILTLHADADESLATATLPVT
;
A
#
# COMPACT_ATOMS: atom_id res chain seq x y z
N PHE A 1 22.26 12.36 4.81
CA PHE A 1 20.92 11.81 5.04
C PHE A 1 20.47 11.03 3.81
N LEU A 2 20.07 9.76 4.00
CA LEU A 2 19.50 8.92 2.95
C LEU A 2 18.08 8.52 3.40
N TRP A 3 17.08 8.79 2.55
CA TRP A 3 15.74 8.26 2.66
C TRP A 3 15.56 7.16 1.62
N TYR A 4 15.54 5.90 2.07
CA TYR A 4 15.42 4.75 1.20
C TYR A 4 14.00 4.18 1.29
N ALA A 5 13.08 4.78 0.53
CA ALA A 5 11.69 4.37 0.46
C ALA A 5 11.51 3.41 -0.73
N THR A 6 11.53 2.11 -0.45
CA THR A 6 11.25 1.08 -1.46
C THR A 6 9.75 0.88 -1.61
N GLY A 7 9.26 0.55 -2.83
CA GLY A 7 7.88 0.14 -3.06
C GLY A 7 7.53 -1.22 -2.45
N SER A 8 8.55 -2.04 -2.18
CA SER A 8 8.39 -3.32 -1.48
C SER A 8 8.32 -3.10 0.05
N PRO A 9 7.47 -3.86 0.78
CA PRO A 9 6.70 -5.03 0.36
C PRO A 9 5.24 -4.77 -0.05
N HIS A 10 4.88 -3.54 -0.41
CA HIS A 10 3.53 -3.24 -0.93
C HIS A 10 3.29 -3.95 -2.27
N ALA A 11 2.05 -4.37 -2.54
CA ALA A 11 1.67 -4.90 -3.84
C ALA A 11 1.92 -3.86 -4.96
N PRO A 12 2.20 -4.33 -6.21
CA PRO A 12 2.17 -5.72 -6.67
C PRO A 12 3.35 -6.55 -6.15
N HIS A 13 3.08 -7.78 -5.73
CA HIS A 13 4.12 -8.69 -5.28
C HIS A 13 4.84 -9.28 -6.50
N GLN A 14 6.03 -8.77 -6.78
CA GLN A 14 6.84 -9.18 -7.93
C GLN A 14 8.30 -9.36 -7.53
N ALA A 15 8.92 -10.46 -7.95
CA ALA A 15 10.34 -10.70 -7.75
C ALA A 15 10.92 -11.59 -8.84
N PRO A 16 12.24 -11.56 -9.09
CA PRO A 16 12.88 -12.53 -9.96
C PRO A 16 12.59 -13.97 -9.52
N ALA A 17 12.33 -14.85 -10.47
CA ALA A 17 11.88 -16.23 -10.19
C ALA A 17 12.81 -16.99 -9.23
N GLU A 18 14.14 -16.77 -9.33
CA GLU A 18 15.13 -17.40 -8.46
C GLU A 18 14.99 -17.00 -6.98
N TRP A 19 14.36 -15.86 -6.69
CA TRP A 19 14.06 -15.44 -5.32
C TRP A 19 12.80 -16.11 -4.80
N ILE A 20 11.79 -16.21 -5.63
CA ILE A 20 10.52 -16.88 -5.29
C ILE A 20 10.76 -18.38 -5.07
N ASP A 21 11.55 -19.02 -5.93
CA ASP A 21 11.83 -20.45 -5.87
C ASP A 21 12.58 -20.90 -4.59
N ARG A 22 13.24 -20.00 -3.88
CA ARG A 22 13.83 -20.28 -2.56
C ARG A 22 12.78 -20.67 -1.51
N PHE A 23 11.54 -20.25 -1.72
CA PHE A 23 10.45 -20.45 -0.78
C PHE A 23 9.47 -21.54 -1.21
N ARG A 24 9.72 -22.22 -2.35
CA ARG A 24 8.87 -23.29 -2.87
C ARG A 24 8.59 -24.36 -1.81
N GLY A 25 7.29 -24.61 -1.55
CA GLY A 25 6.82 -25.60 -0.56
C GLY A 25 6.97 -25.18 0.90
N ARG A 26 7.39 -23.95 1.18
CA ARG A 26 7.57 -23.46 2.55
C ARG A 26 6.27 -23.11 3.28
N PHE A 27 5.19 -22.98 2.55
CA PHE A 27 3.89 -22.50 3.03
C PHE A 27 2.76 -23.51 2.82
N ASP A 28 3.10 -24.77 2.45
CA ASP A 28 2.11 -25.81 2.15
C ASP A 28 1.28 -26.22 3.38
N ASP A 29 1.82 -26.03 4.59
CA ASP A 29 1.14 -26.30 5.86
C ASP A 29 0.26 -25.12 6.34
N GLY A 30 0.27 -24.01 5.61
CA GLY A 30 -0.68 -22.92 5.72
C GLY A 30 -0.48 -21.95 6.86
N TRP A 31 -1.38 -20.96 6.88
CA TRP A 31 -1.29 -19.80 7.78
C TRP A 31 -1.52 -20.12 9.25
N ASP A 32 -2.37 -21.10 9.60
CA ASP A 32 -2.61 -21.43 11.00
C ASP A 32 -1.34 -22.03 11.62
N ALA A 33 -0.75 -23.05 10.99
CA ALA A 33 0.52 -23.63 11.44
C ALA A 33 1.68 -22.63 11.38
N TRP A 34 1.70 -21.74 10.39
CA TRP A 34 2.70 -20.68 10.29
C TRP A 34 2.60 -19.71 11.47
N ARG A 35 1.40 -19.24 11.85
CA ARG A 35 1.18 -18.36 12.99
C ARG A 35 1.69 -18.97 14.29
N GLU A 36 1.39 -20.23 14.55
CA GLU A 36 1.86 -20.93 15.76
C GLU A 36 3.39 -20.98 15.81
N ARG A 37 4.05 -21.33 14.71
CA ARG A 37 5.53 -21.39 14.64
C ARG A 37 6.17 -20.02 14.83
N VAL A 38 5.65 -19.00 14.16
CA VAL A 38 6.17 -17.62 14.27
C VAL A 38 5.99 -17.11 15.69
N PHE A 39 4.82 -17.31 16.28
CA PHE A 39 4.55 -16.90 17.67
C PHE A 39 5.47 -17.58 18.68
N ALA A 40 5.67 -18.90 18.55
CA ALA A 40 6.62 -19.60 19.39
C ALA A 40 8.05 -19.02 19.24
N ARG A 41 8.46 -18.74 18.00
CA ARG A 41 9.78 -18.16 17.72
C ARG A 41 9.92 -16.73 18.25
N GLN A 42 8.88 -15.92 18.17
CA GLN A 42 8.87 -14.56 18.73
C GLN A 42 9.06 -14.56 20.24
N LYS A 43 8.43 -15.52 20.94
CA LYS A 43 8.64 -15.72 22.40
C LYS A 43 10.08 -16.16 22.72
N GLU A 44 10.64 -17.11 21.97
CA GLU A 44 12.04 -17.55 22.17
C GLU A 44 13.04 -16.40 21.98
N LEU A 45 12.75 -15.48 21.05
CA LEU A 45 13.59 -14.31 20.79
C LEU A 45 13.34 -13.16 21.78
N GLY A 46 12.34 -13.26 22.64
CA GLY A 46 11.94 -12.20 23.56
C GLY A 46 11.32 -10.97 22.87
N ILE A 47 10.86 -11.11 21.61
CA ILE A 47 10.18 -10.03 20.87
C ILE A 47 8.74 -9.88 21.38
N VAL A 48 8.13 -10.97 21.78
CA VAL A 48 6.79 -11.04 22.35
C VAL A 48 6.90 -11.54 23.79
N PRO A 49 6.14 -10.96 24.75
CA PRO A 49 6.15 -11.41 26.13
C PRO A 49 5.84 -12.92 26.27
N SER A 50 6.51 -13.60 27.20
CA SER A 50 6.36 -15.05 27.37
C SER A 50 4.93 -15.48 27.71
N GLU A 51 4.19 -14.62 28.41
CA GLU A 51 2.80 -14.81 28.83
C GLU A 51 1.78 -14.42 27.77
N ALA A 52 2.19 -13.74 26.70
CA ALA A 52 1.27 -13.34 25.64
C ALA A 52 0.54 -14.54 25.04
N VAL A 53 -0.69 -14.30 24.62
CA VAL A 53 -1.57 -15.30 23.99
C VAL A 53 -1.74 -14.92 22.53
N LEU A 54 -1.63 -15.90 21.62
CA LEU A 54 -1.88 -15.69 20.19
C LEU A 54 -3.34 -15.30 19.99
N SER A 55 -3.60 -14.26 19.20
CA SER A 55 -4.97 -13.88 18.86
C SER A 55 -5.68 -15.01 18.09
N GLU A 56 -6.97 -15.16 18.33
CA GLU A 56 -7.78 -16.12 17.58
C GLU A 56 -7.88 -15.70 16.10
N ARG A 57 -7.92 -16.68 15.21
CA ARG A 57 -8.28 -16.46 13.82
C ARG A 57 -9.77 -16.10 13.77
N PRO A 58 -10.16 -14.99 13.10
CA PRO A 58 -11.58 -14.68 12.93
C PRO A 58 -12.32 -15.80 12.20
N ASP A 59 -13.53 -16.12 12.59
CA ASP A 59 -14.35 -17.20 11.99
C ASP A 59 -14.57 -17.03 10.49
N TRP A 60 -14.57 -15.80 10.00
CA TRP A 60 -14.73 -15.46 8.59
C TRP A 60 -13.40 -15.54 7.76
N VAL A 61 -12.29 -15.80 8.40
CA VAL A 61 -11.06 -16.24 7.73
C VAL A 61 -11.02 -17.75 7.78
N GLU A 62 -11.16 -18.40 6.64
CA GLU A 62 -11.29 -19.87 6.53
C GLU A 62 -10.07 -20.58 7.15
N ALA A 63 -10.30 -21.68 7.88
CA ALA A 63 -9.21 -22.50 8.41
C ALA A 63 -8.45 -23.17 7.26
N TRP A 64 -7.13 -23.23 7.36
CA TRP A 64 -6.34 -23.87 6.29
C TRP A 64 -6.79 -25.28 5.96
N ASP A 65 -7.13 -26.06 6.97
CA ASP A 65 -7.55 -27.44 6.81
C ASP A 65 -8.94 -27.60 6.15
N GLU A 66 -9.74 -26.54 6.10
CA GLU A 66 -11.06 -26.51 5.46
C GLU A 66 -10.99 -26.12 3.97
N ILE A 67 -9.86 -25.58 3.52
CA ILE A 67 -9.64 -25.14 2.14
C ILE A 67 -9.36 -26.36 1.24
N ASP A 68 -9.90 -26.37 0.04
CA ASP A 68 -9.61 -27.42 -0.95
C ASP A 68 -8.15 -27.34 -1.47
N ASP A 69 -7.69 -28.44 -2.09
CA ASP A 69 -6.28 -28.59 -2.49
C ASP A 69 -5.86 -27.58 -3.57
N ASP A 70 -6.77 -27.18 -4.47
CA ASP A 70 -6.46 -26.22 -5.52
C ASP A 70 -6.24 -24.81 -4.94
N ARG A 71 -7.12 -24.37 -4.03
CA ARG A 71 -6.94 -23.10 -3.33
C ARG A 71 -5.72 -23.12 -2.41
N ARG A 72 -5.45 -24.23 -1.68
CA ARG A 72 -4.21 -24.35 -0.87
C ARG A 72 -2.97 -24.14 -1.72
N ARG A 73 -2.91 -24.81 -2.88
CA ARG A 73 -1.78 -24.65 -3.81
C ARG A 73 -1.61 -23.20 -4.27
N LEU A 74 -2.71 -22.55 -4.64
CA LEU A 74 -2.74 -21.16 -5.08
C LEU A 74 -2.24 -20.21 -3.97
N TYR A 75 -2.81 -20.34 -2.78
CA TYR A 75 -2.51 -19.46 -1.66
C TYR A 75 -1.09 -19.66 -1.11
N ALA A 76 -0.60 -20.90 -1.11
CA ALA A 76 0.81 -21.17 -0.78
C ALA A 76 1.73 -20.48 -1.80
N ARG A 77 1.40 -20.54 -3.10
CA ARG A 77 2.17 -19.87 -4.15
C ARG A 77 2.18 -18.35 -3.98
N MET A 78 1.06 -17.72 -3.69
CA MET A 78 0.98 -16.28 -3.42
C MET A 78 1.90 -15.87 -2.27
N MET A 79 1.98 -16.67 -1.21
CA MET A 79 2.88 -16.41 -0.08
C MET A 79 4.36 -16.66 -0.41
N GLU A 80 4.68 -17.67 -1.24
CA GLU A 80 6.03 -17.88 -1.78
C GLU A 80 6.52 -16.65 -2.55
N VAL A 81 5.64 -16.06 -3.36
CA VAL A 81 5.91 -14.82 -4.12
C VAL A 81 6.22 -13.67 -3.17
N TYR A 82 5.37 -13.44 -2.18
CA TYR A 82 5.59 -12.40 -1.18
C TYR A 82 6.91 -12.58 -0.42
N ALA A 83 7.20 -13.80 0.03
CA ALA A 83 8.44 -14.12 0.73
C ALA A 83 9.68 -13.90 -0.14
N GLY A 84 9.61 -14.29 -1.42
CA GLY A 84 10.64 -14.02 -2.41
C GLY A 84 10.85 -12.53 -2.63
N PHE A 85 9.78 -11.78 -2.74
CA PHE A 85 9.78 -10.32 -2.90
C PHE A 85 10.42 -9.61 -1.70
N LEU A 86 10.00 -9.97 -0.48
CA LEU A 86 10.59 -9.41 0.74
C LEU A 86 12.06 -9.78 0.89
N SER A 87 12.44 -11.04 0.61
CA SER A 87 13.84 -11.49 0.68
C SER A 87 14.72 -10.81 -0.38
N HIS A 88 14.19 -10.52 -1.56
CA HIS A 88 14.87 -9.74 -2.59
C HIS A 88 15.13 -8.31 -2.11
N THR A 89 14.14 -7.68 -1.50
CA THR A 89 14.26 -6.33 -0.92
C THR A 89 15.30 -6.30 0.20
N ASP A 90 15.25 -7.24 1.13
CA ASP A 90 16.22 -7.37 2.24
C ASP A 90 17.66 -7.47 1.71
N HIS A 91 17.89 -8.29 0.67
CA HIS A 91 19.19 -8.37 0.01
C HIS A 91 19.65 -7.00 -0.52
N HIS A 92 18.78 -6.21 -1.13
CA HIS A 92 19.15 -4.91 -1.68
C HIS A 92 19.32 -3.84 -0.60
N VAL A 93 18.61 -3.93 0.52
CA VAL A 93 18.91 -3.14 1.73
C VAL A 93 20.31 -3.49 2.25
N GLY A 94 20.66 -4.77 2.32
CA GLY A 94 22.00 -5.23 2.68
C GLY A 94 23.09 -4.60 1.82
N ARG A 95 22.91 -4.55 0.51
CA ARG A 95 23.86 -3.87 -0.40
C ARG A 95 24.07 -2.38 -0.10
N VAL A 96 23.04 -1.68 0.38
CA VAL A 96 23.19 -0.28 0.82
C VAL A 96 24.02 -0.20 2.09
N LEU A 97 23.79 -1.11 3.03
CA LEU A 97 24.57 -1.20 4.27
C LEU A 97 26.03 -1.56 3.99
N ASP A 98 26.30 -2.51 3.10
CA ASP A 98 27.65 -2.88 2.66
C ASP A 98 28.39 -1.64 2.07
N ALA A 99 27.72 -0.86 1.25
CA ALA A 99 28.32 0.36 0.69
C ALA A 99 28.67 1.41 1.77
N ILE A 100 27.83 1.53 2.83
CA ILE A 100 28.12 2.40 3.97
C ILE A 100 29.36 1.90 4.74
N GLU A 101 29.49 0.58 4.89
CA GLU A 101 30.64 -0.06 5.51
C GLU A 101 31.91 0.15 4.69
N GLU A 102 31.89 -0.08 3.38
CA GLU A 102 33.02 0.16 2.46
C GLU A 102 33.50 1.61 2.47
N LEU A 103 32.58 2.56 2.71
CA LEU A 103 32.92 3.98 2.91
C LEU A 103 33.52 4.28 4.29
N GLY A 104 33.63 3.28 5.18
CA GLY A 104 34.11 3.44 6.56
C GLY A 104 33.21 4.32 7.43
N ARG A 105 31.90 4.29 7.20
CA ARG A 105 30.90 5.12 7.88
C ARG A 105 29.93 4.33 8.78
N ALA A 106 29.93 3.01 8.71
CA ALA A 106 28.96 2.15 9.40
C ALA A 106 28.88 2.42 10.91
N ASP A 107 30.03 2.54 11.58
CA ASP A 107 30.07 2.74 13.04
C ASP A 107 29.35 4.02 13.50
N ASN A 108 29.39 5.09 12.71
CA ASN A 108 28.79 6.37 13.03
C ASN A 108 27.65 6.77 12.06
N THR A 109 26.87 5.77 11.66
CA THR A 109 25.65 5.94 10.89
C THR A 109 24.47 5.41 11.69
N ILE A 110 23.45 6.24 11.87
CA ILE A 110 22.17 5.82 12.45
C ILE A 110 21.36 5.19 11.31
N VAL A 111 21.02 3.93 11.44
CA VAL A 111 20.12 3.22 10.53
C VAL A 111 18.80 2.99 11.23
N VAL A 112 17.72 3.47 10.63
CA VAL A 112 16.34 3.25 11.11
C VAL A 112 15.61 2.43 10.08
N LEU A 113 15.06 1.28 10.48
CA LEU A 113 14.16 0.48 9.68
C LEU A 113 12.79 0.51 10.36
N VAL A 114 11.78 0.88 9.59
CA VAL A 114 10.39 0.97 10.06
C VAL A 114 9.45 0.51 8.97
N SER A 115 8.41 -0.24 9.34
CA SER A 115 7.22 -0.45 8.51
C SER A 115 6.19 0.64 8.86
N ASP A 116 5.38 1.04 7.89
CA ASP A 116 4.42 2.13 8.04
C ASP A 116 3.03 1.67 8.52
N ASN A 117 2.73 0.39 8.36
CA ASN A 117 1.49 -0.25 8.81
C ASN A 117 1.64 -1.77 8.83
N GLY A 118 0.69 -2.43 9.46
CA GLY A 118 0.57 -3.88 9.43
C GLY A 118 0.38 -4.46 8.04
N ALA A 119 0.45 -5.79 7.93
CA ALA A 119 0.31 -6.50 6.66
C ALA A 119 -0.99 -6.11 5.95
N SER A 120 -0.93 -5.97 4.63
CA SER A 120 -2.09 -5.64 3.81
C SER A 120 -2.99 -6.86 3.61
N ALA A 121 -4.30 -6.65 3.68
CA ALA A 121 -5.32 -7.65 3.35
C ALA A 121 -6.08 -7.27 2.06
N GLU A 122 -5.50 -6.40 1.25
CA GLU A 122 -6.12 -5.85 0.05
C GLU A 122 -6.30 -6.88 -1.07
N GLY A 123 -5.69 -8.07 -0.96
CA GLY A 123 -5.97 -9.21 -1.82
C GLY A 123 -7.30 -9.91 -1.56
N GLY A 124 -8.06 -9.47 -0.54
CA GLY A 124 -9.36 -10.06 -0.21
C GLY A 124 -9.26 -11.47 0.37
N PRO A 125 -10.39 -12.21 0.41
CA PRO A 125 -10.43 -13.53 1.01
C PRO A 125 -9.59 -14.58 0.28
N ASN A 126 -9.42 -14.42 -1.04
CA ASN A 126 -8.79 -15.42 -1.91
C ASN A 126 -7.42 -15.01 -2.45
N GLY A 127 -6.95 -13.79 -2.15
CA GLY A 127 -5.84 -13.21 -2.88
C GLY A 127 -6.24 -12.84 -4.30
N SER A 128 -5.31 -12.29 -5.07
CA SER A 128 -5.55 -11.99 -6.47
C SER A 128 -4.26 -12.08 -7.27
N TRP A 129 -4.33 -12.58 -8.51
CA TRP A 129 -3.23 -12.45 -9.45
C TRP A 129 -3.15 -11.03 -10.03
N ASN A 130 -4.29 -10.32 -10.03
CA ASN A 130 -4.40 -8.93 -10.47
C ASN A 130 -5.42 -8.15 -9.62
N GLN A 131 -4.96 -7.60 -8.49
CA GLN A 131 -5.82 -6.86 -7.56
C GLN A 131 -6.49 -5.61 -8.17
N LEU A 132 -6.00 -5.08 -9.29
CA LEU A 132 -6.62 -3.91 -9.93
C LEU A 132 -8.00 -4.23 -10.50
N ARG A 133 -8.32 -5.51 -10.76
CA ARG A 133 -9.63 -5.93 -11.28
C ARG A 133 -10.75 -5.53 -10.31
N HIS A 134 -10.64 -5.87 -9.05
CA HIS A 134 -11.67 -5.49 -8.08
C HIS A 134 -11.53 -4.06 -7.58
N TYR A 135 -10.32 -3.51 -7.48
CA TYR A 135 -10.13 -2.12 -7.02
C TYR A 135 -10.53 -1.06 -8.04
N VAL A 136 -10.30 -1.32 -9.32
CA VAL A 136 -10.50 -0.32 -10.40
C VAL A 136 -11.74 -0.65 -11.22
N SER A 137 -12.00 -1.94 -11.48
CA SER A 137 -13.05 -2.38 -12.40
C SER A 137 -14.25 -3.02 -11.71
N ASP A 138 -14.23 -3.16 -10.37
CA ASP A 138 -15.28 -3.81 -9.56
C ASP A 138 -15.62 -5.23 -10.05
N VAL A 139 -14.64 -5.93 -10.63
CA VAL A 139 -14.76 -7.31 -11.10
C VAL A 139 -14.36 -8.24 -9.98
N PRO A 140 -15.25 -9.13 -9.51
CA PRO A 140 -14.92 -10.10 -8.47
C PRO A 140 -13.81 -11.06 -8.92
N ASP A 141 -12.94 -11.45 -7.99
CA ASP A 141 -11.96 -12.52 -8.23
C ASP A 141 -12.68 -13.86 -8.47
N ASP A 142 -12.20 -14.61 -9.47
CA ASP A 142 -12.67 -15.96 -9.81
C ASP A 142 -11.53 -16.96 -9.59
N ILE A 143 -11.75 -17.95 -8.74
CA ILE A 143 -10.72 -18.95 -8.39
C ILE A 143 -10.23 -19.74 -9.61
N ALA A 144 -11.09 -20.02 -10.58
CA ALA A 144 -10.66 -20.75 -11.78
C ALA A 144 -9.72 -19.89 -12.63
N GLU A 145 -9.97 -18.60 -12.70
CA GLU A 145 -9.09 -17.64 -13.38
C GLU A 145 -7.77 -17.46 -12.63
N GLU A 146 -7.83 -17.28 -11.29
CA GLU A 146 -6.65 -17.21 -10.43
C GLU A 146 -5.73 -18.44 -10.62
N LEU A 147 -6.32 -19.65 -10.71
CA LEU A 147 -5.58 -20.88 -10.96
C LEU A 147 -5.00 -20.95 -12.38
N ALA A 148 -5.66 -20.36 -13.36
CA ALA A 148 -5.13 -20.30 -14.73
C ALA A 148 -3.86 -19.43 -14.81
N HIS A 149 -3.72 -18.45 -13.91
CA HIS A 149 -2.56 -17.54 -13.80
C HIS A 149 -1.56 -17.93 -12.70
N HIS A 150 -1.69 -19.14 -12.11
CA HIS A 150 -0.83 -19.61 -11.04
C HIS A 150 0.67 -19.48 -11.34
N ASP A 151 1.09 -19.80 -12.56
CA ASP A 151 2.50 -19.77 -12.99
C ASP A 151 2.97 -18.34 -13.35
N ASP A 152 2.05 -17.41 -13.55
CA ASP A 152 2.34 -15.99 -13.81
C ASP A 152 2.58 -15.21 -12.52
N LEU A 153 2.14 -15.75 -11.37
CA LEU A 153 2.25 -15.09 -10.07
C LEU A 153 3.71 -14.70 -9.73
N GLY A 154 3.88 -13.44 -9.41
CA GLY A 154 5.18 -12.86 -9.08
C GLY A 154 5.99 -12.41 -10.29
N GLY A 155 5.52 -12.69 -11.50
CA GLY A 155 6.09 -12.21 -12.75
C GLY A 155 5.63 -10.78 -13.08
N TRP A 156 6.20 -10.22 -14.13
CA TRP A 156 5.91 -8.84 -14.55
C TRP A 156 4.49 -8.64 -15.13
N HIS A 157 3.80 -9.74 -15.46
CA HIS A 157 2.40 -9.74 -15.91
C HIS A 157 1.39 -9.78 -14.77
N SER A 158 1.85 -10.01 -13.54
CA SER A 158 1.00 -10.16 -12.37
C SER A 158 0.99 -8.87 -11.56
N ASN A 159 -0.19 -8.45 -11.10
CA ASN A 159 -0.35 -7.43 -10.07
C ASN A 159 -0.92 -8.11 -8.81
N GLY A 160 -0.15 -9.10 -8.31
CA GLY A 160 -0.64 -10.08 -7.35
C GLY A 160 -0.62 -9.60 -5.90
N HIS A 161 -1.51 -10.20 -5.13
CA HIS A 161 -1.60 -10.04 -3.67
C HIS A 161 -2.04 -11.36 -3.03
N TYR A 162 -1.64 -11.61 -1.78
CA TYR A 162 -2.02 -12.80 -1.01
C TYR A 162 -3.42 -12.65 -0.33
N PRO A 163 -4.08 -13.77 0.07
CA PRO A 163 -5.36 -13.73 0.78
C PRO A 163 -5.25 -13.33 2.25
N TRP A 164 -6.41 -12.99 2.87
CA TRP A 164 -6.54 -12.57 4.28
C TRP A 164 -5.82 -13.47 5.29
N GLY A 165 -5.84 -14.78 5.08
CA GLY A 165 -5.17 -15.71 5.99
C GLY A 165 -3.67 -15.42 6.12
N TRP A 166 -3.01 -15.06 5.03
CA TRP A 166 -1.60 -14.65 5.05
C TRP A 166 -1.39 -13.25 5.60
N ALA A 167 -2.34 -12.31 5.39
CA ALA A 167 -2.28 -11.01 6.06
C ALA A 167 -2.31 -11.17 7.59
N LEU A 168 -3.24 -12.01 8.09
CA LEU A 168 -3.30 -12.34 9.51
C LEU A 168 -2.02 -13.01 10.01
N ALA A 169 -1.46 -13.93 9.22
CA ALA A 169 -0.21 -14.61 9.56
C ALA A 169 0.98 -13.65 9.60
N GLY A 170 1.02 -12.66 8.69
CA GLY A 170 2.03 -11.60 8.66
C GLY A 170 2.01 -10.69 9.89
N ASN A 171 0.86 -10.55 10.55
CA ASN A 171 0.68 -9.72 11.76
C ASN A 171 0.74 -10.50 13.08
N THR A 172 1.17 -11.75 13.06
CA THR A 172 1.31 -12.56 14.29
C THR A 172 2.11 -11.82 15.36
N PRO A 173 1.63 -11.71 16.61
CA PRO A 173 0.49 -12.41 17.21
C PRO A 173 -0.84 -11.65 17.20
N PHE A 174 -0.88 -10.50 16.56
CA PHE A 174 -1.97 -9.54 16.64
C PHE A 174 -3.20 -9.97 15.83
N ARG A 175 -4.34 -9.37 16.16
CA ARG A 175 -5.57 -9.42 15.38
C ARG A 175 -5.62 -8.27 14.37
N ARG A 176 -6.40 -8.41 13.30
CA ARG A 176 -6.54 -7.41 12.25
C ARG A 176 -5.26 -7.17 11.45
N TRP A 177 -5.26 -6.14 10.62
CA TRP A 177 -4.23 -5.81 9.64
C TRP A 177 -4.30 -4.34 9.22
N LYS A 178 -3.53 -3.91 8.24
CA LYS A 178 -3.56 -2.57 7.65
C LYS A 178 -4.99 -2.04 7.53
N ARG A 179 -5.20 -0.76 7.78
CA ARG A 179 -6.48 0.00 7.83
C ARG A 179 -7.23 -0.09 9.15
N TYR A 180 -6.93 -1.05 9.98
CA TYR A 180 -7.50 -1.12 11.32
C TYR A 180 -6.61 -0.41 12.34
N THR A 181 -7.23 0.14 13.39
CA THR A 181 -6.52 0.79 14.50
C THR A 181 -6.21 -0.15 15.67
N PHE A 182 -6.46 -1.44 15.50
CA PHE A 182 -5.96 -2.52 16.38
C PHE A 182 -4.45 -2.70 16.23
N GLU A 183 -3.81 -3.39 17.17
CA GLU A 183 -2.36 -3.61 17.16
C GLU A 183 -1.86 -4.22 15.84
N GLY A 184 -2.61 -5.12 15.20
CA GLY A 184 -2.21 -5.70 13.90
C GLY A 184 -2.21 -4.72 12.73
N GLY A 185 -2.80 -3.53 12.89
CA GLY A 185 -2.75 -2.47 11.88
C GLY A 185 -1.77 -1.36 12.18
N VAL A 186 -1.38 -1.17 13.46
CA VAL A 186 -0.60 -0.01 13.91
C VAL A 186 0.68 -0.35 14.67
N ARG A 187 0.90 -1.62 15.05
CA ARG A 187 2.11 -2.05 15.74
C ARG A 187 3.05 -2.77 14.79
N ASP A 188 4.07 -2.07 14.36
CA ASP A 188 4.93 -2.45 13.25
C ASP A 188 6.38 -2.62 13.68
N PRO A 189 7.19 -3.40 12.92
CA PRO A 189 8.60 -3.52 13.18
C PRO A 189 9.30 -2.15 13.15
N PHE A 190 10.07 -1.87 14.21
CA PHE A 190 10.90 -0.70 14.34
C PHE A 190 12.28 -1.12 14.86
N VAL A 191 13.32 -0.88 14.09
CA VAL A 191 14.70 -1.25 14.43
C VAL A 191 15.60 -0.05 14.29
N VAL A 192 16.42 0.21 15.30
CA VAL A 192 17.46 1.23 15.26
C VAL A 192 18.83 0.58 15.45
N SER A 193 19.76 0.88 14.57
CA SER A 193 21.16 0.47 14.67
C SER A 193 22.07 1.70 14.60
N TRP A 194 22.95 1.84 15.57
CA TRP A 194 23.98 2.87 15.62
C TRP A 194 25.15 2.40 16.48
N PRO A 195 26.15 1.69 15.91
CA PRO A 195 27.22 1.06 16.67
C PRO A 195 27.98 1.98 17.61
N ALA A 196 28.28 3.22 17.20
CA ALA A 196 29.03 4.16 18.02
C ALA A 196 28.19 4.90 19.09
N GLY A 197 26.86 4.87 18.98
CA GLY A 197 25.98 5.71 19.82
C GLY A 197 25.03 4.97 20.74
N LEU A 198 24.77 3.68 20.49
CA LEU A 198 23.93 2.86 21.36
C LEU A 198 24.78 2.13 22.39
N ALA A 199 24.40 2.22 23.66
CA ALA A 199 25.09 1.53 24.76
C ALA A 199 24.78 0.01 24.74
N ASP A 200 23.51 -0.33 24.48
CA ASP A 200 23.01 -1.70 24.49
C ASP A 200 22.66 -2.17 23.07
N HIS A 201 23.35 -3.21 22.61
CA HIS A 201 23.14 -3.79 21.29
C HIS A 201 22.29 -5.08 21.37
N GLY A 202 21.37 -5.24 20.38
CA GLY A 202 20.57 -6.46 20.25
C GLY A 202 19.51 -6.63 21.35
N THR A 203 19.12 -5.56 22.02
CA THR A 203 18.08 -5.58 23.04
C THR A 203 16.73 -5.14 22.47
N VAL A 204 15.66 -5.78 22.97
CA VAL A 204 14.29 -5.37 22.69
C VAL A 204 13.91 -4.23 23.63
N ARG A 205 13.18 -3.26 23.10
CA ARG A 205 12.54 -2.15 23.83
C ARG A 205 11.05 -2.38 23.81
N ASP A 206 10.40 -2.27 24.94
CA ASP A 206 8.95 -2.45 25.12
C ASP A 206 8.18 -1.14 25.35
N GLN A 207 8.92 -0.04 25.54
CA GLN A 207 8.32 1.28 25.69
C GLN A 207 7.58 1.71 24.41
N TYR A 208 6.44 2.38 24.59
CA TYR A 208 5.65 2.87 23.49
C TYR A 208 6.40 3.95 22.68
N ALA A 209 6.38 3.79 21.36
CA ALA A 209 6.94 4.75 20.42
C ALA A 209 6.01 4.91 19.22
N HIS A 210 6.08 6.04 18.53
CA HIS A 210 5.31 6.31 17.34
C HIS A 210 6.19 6.82 16.20
N ALA A 211 5.83 6.57 14.95
CA ALA A 211 6.62 6.98 13.79
C ALA A 211 6.93 8.48 13.76
N VAL A 212 6.06 9.33 14.31
CA VAL A 212 6.29 10.79 14.43
C VAL A 212 7.46 11.14 15.33
N ASP A 213 7.92 10.21 16.18
CA ASP A 213 9.04 10.42 17.10
C ASP A 213 10.39 10.32 16.39
N VAL A 214 10.44 9.62 15.26
CA VAL A 214 11.68 9.37 14.52
C VAL A 214 12.36 10.66 14.04
N PRO A 215 11.67 11.61 13.36
CA PRO A 215 12.29 12.86 12.93
C PRO A 215 12.82 13.69 14.10
N THR A 216 12.05 13.78 15.19
CA THR A 216 12.44 14.51 16.40
C THR A 216 13.68 13.89 17.04
N THR A 217 13.72 12.56 17.12
CA THR A 217 14.86 11.81 17.64
C THR A 217 16.13 12.03 16.81
N ILE A 218 16.01 11.98 15.48
CA ILE A 218 17.15 12.22 14.58
C ILE A 218 17.70 13.64 14.78
N LEU A 219 16.83 14.65 14.83
CA LEU A 219 17.26 16.03 15.05
C LEU A 219 17.96 16.19 16.41
N ASP A 220 17.42 15.61 17.46
CA ASP A 220 18.00 15.65 18.79
C ASP A 220 19.39 14.98 18.85
N LEU A 221 19.52 13.77 18.30
CA LEU A 221 20.80 13.05 18.24
C LEU A 221 21.87 13.80 17.40
N LEU A 222 21.46 14.59 16.45
CA LEU A 222 22.35 15.46 15.66
C LEU A 222 22.65 16.79 16.35
N GLY A 223 22.04 17.08 17.50
CA GLY A 223 22.15 18.36 18.19
C GLY A 223 21.49 19.52 17.42
N LEU A 224 20.50 19.22 16.60
CA LEU A 224 19.75 20.18 15.81
C LEU A 224 18.38 20.45 16.46
N GLY A 225 18.00 21.71 16.54
CA GLY A 225 16.64 22.08 16.96
C GLY A 225 15.63 21.84 15.82
N VAL A 226 14.35 21.63 16.20
CA VAL A 226 13.26 21.65 15.24
C VAL A 226 13.17 23.06 14.62
N PRO A 227 13.21 23.20 13.29
CA PRO A 227 13.22 24.51 12.68
C PRO A 227 11.85 25.20 12.79
N GLU A 228 11.82 26.42 13.28
CA GLU A 228 10.59 27.24 13.32
C GLU A 228 10.15 27.69 11.92
N ARG A 229 11.10 27.79 10.98
CA ARG A 229 10.84 28.22 9.59
C ARG A 229 11.68 27.41 8.61
N VAL A 230 11.07 26.98 7.50
CA VAL A 230 11.75 26.32 6.38
C VAL A 230 11.43 27.08 5.09
N ALA A 231 12.47 27.49 4.35
CA ALA A 231 12.36 28.30 3.13
C ALA A 231 11.45 29.56 3.31
N GLY A 232 11.48 30.17 4.49
CA GLY A 232 10.67 31.36 4.82
C GLY A 232 9.24 31.07 5.28
N VAL A 233 8.80 29.81 5.25
CA VAL A 233 7.48 29.37 5.71
C VAL A 233 7.55 28.95 7.17
N GLU A 234 6.67 29.49 8.00
CA GLU A 234 6.53 29.11 9.40
C GLU A 234 6.05 27.65 9.50
N GLN A 235 6.70 26.87 10.35
CA GLN A 235 6.40 25.46 10.52
C GLN A 235 5.47 25.26 11.72
N ARG A 236 4.59 24.25 11.64
CA ARG A 236 3.90 23.74 12.82
C ARG A 236 4.91 23.06 13.75
N SER A 237 4.64 23.08 15.04
CA SER A 237 5.39 22.29 16.01
C SER A 237 5.32 20.81 15.66
N PHE A 238 6.42 20.09 15.87
CA PHE A 238 6.41 18.65 15.78
C PHE A 238 5.65 18.05 16.97
N ASP A 239 4.80 17.06 16.70
CA ASP A 239 4.13 16.28 17.74
C ASP A 239 4.99 15.12 18.25
N GLY A 240 6.11 14.85 17.58
CA GLY A 240 7.07 13.80 17.95
C GLY A 240 7.84 14.16 19.22
N LEU A 241 8.09 13.14 20.03
CA LEU A 241 8.97 13.19 21.20
C LEU A 241 10.31 12.53 20.86
N THR A 242 11.41 12.94 21.51
CA THR A 242 12.69 12.30 21.29
C THR A 242 12.75 10.95 21.99
N LEU A 243 13.15 9.92 21.26
CA LEU A 243 13.43 8.57 21.79
C LEU A 243 14.88 8.44 22.28
N ALA A 244 15.68 9.50 22.26
CA ALA A 244 17.08 9.45 22.69
C ALA A 244 17.28 8.84 24.09
N PRO A 245 16.44 9.11 25.12
CA PRO A 245 16.55 8.41 26.40
C PRO A 245 16.41 6.89 26.30
N LEU A 246 15.46 6.40 25.48
CA LEU A 246 15.22 4.97 25.25
C LEU A 246 16.37 4.32 24.49
N LEU A 247 17.03 5.06 23.61
CA LEU A 247 18.20 4.58 22.87
C LEU A 247 19.44 4.50 23.79
N ALA A 248 19.55 5.40 24.77
CA ALA A 248 20.66 5.43 25.71
C ALA A 248 20.53 4.38 26.83
N ASP A 249 19.33 4.05 27.27
CA ASP A 249 19.05 3.09 28.35
C ASP A 249 17.78 2.29 28.02
N ALA A 250 17.91 0.98 27.95
CA ALA A 250 16.80 0.05 27.71
C ALA A 250 15.72 0.08 28.80
N HIS A 251 16.06 0.55 29.99
CA HIS A 251 15.17 0.63 31.16
C HIS A 251 14.70 2.05 31.46
N ALA A 252 14.94 3.02 30.56
CA ALA A 252 14.42 4.36 30.71
C ALA A 252 12.88 4.35 30.72
N ASP A 253 12.31 5.31 31.45
CA ASP A 253 10.87 5.49 31.49
C ASP A 253 10.33 5.78 30.09
N GLU A 254 9.11 5.37 29.84
CA GLU A 254 8.38 5.65 28.58
C GLU A 254 8.25 7.17 28.35
N VAL A 255 8.60 7.61 27.16
CA VAL A 255 8.53 9.05 26.79
C VAL A 255 7.20 9.45 26.19
N ARG A 256 6.49 8.51 25.58
CA ARG A 256 5.18 8.69 24.98
C ARG A 256 4.15 7.85 25.72
N THR A 257 3.30 8.49 26.50
CA THR A 257 2.28 7.81 27.31
C THR A 257 0.89 7.88 26.69
N MET A 258 0.72 8.59 25.57
CA MET A 258 -0.57 8.75 24.89
C MET A 258 -0.40 8.93 23.39
N GLN A 259 -1.25 8.26 22.61
CA GLN A 259 -1.34 8.40 21.17
C GLN A 259 -2.75 8.12 20.66
N TYR A 260 -3.32 9.03 19.86
CA TYR A 260 -4.57 8.80 19.15
C TYR A 260 -4.33 8.24 17.74
N TYR A 261 -5.33 7.58 17.21
CA TYR A 261 -5.38 7.05 15.84
C TYR A 261 -6.74 7.34 15.21
N GLU A 262 -6.74 7.58 13.92
CA GLU A 262 -7.90 7.59 13.06
C GLU A 262 -7.51 7.08 11.69
N CYS A 263 -8.25 6.13 11.14
CA CYS A 263 -8.07 5.62 9.80
C CYS A 263 -9.43 5.27 9.18
N TRP A 264 -9.88 6.10 8.25
CA TRP A 264 -11.15 5.90 7.53
C TRP A 264 -12.36 5.68 8.46
N GLY A 265 -12.41 6.40 9.57
CA GLY A 265 -13.47 6.31 10.55
C GLY A 265 -13.18 5.38 11.71
N SER A 266 -12.33 4.37 11.56
CA SER A 266 -11.85 3.56 12.69
C SER A 266 -10.96 4.40 13.60
N ARG A 267 -11.23 4.34 14.90
CA ARG A 267 -10.64 5.22 15.92
C ARG A 267 -9.94 4.42 16.99
N ALA A 268 -8.83 4.92 17.49
CA ALA A 268 -8.25 4.40 18.73
C ALA A 268 -7.52 5.48 19.52
N ILE A 269 -7.34 5.20 20.80
CA ILE A 269 -6.49 5.98 21.72
C ILE A 269 -5.75 5.01 22.63
N TYR A 270 -4.44 5.14 22.67
CA TYR A 270 -3.58 4.52 23.67
C TYR A 270 -3.34 5.54 24.78
N ALA A 271 -3.42 5.15 26.04
CA ALA A 271 -2.98 5.93 27.18
C ALA A 271 -2.55 5.02 28.34
N ASP A 272 -1.28 5.16 28.74
CA ASP A 272 -0.70 4.49 29.92
C ASP A 272 -1.01 2.97 29.97
N GLY A 273 -0.77 2.26 28.87
CA GLY A 273 -1.00 0.82 28.75
C GLY A 273 -2.44 0.40 28.43
N TRP A 274 -3.39 1.34 28.42
CA TRP A 274 -4.77 1.10 28.01
C TRP A 274 -5.00 1.55 26.57
N LYS A 275 -5.85 0.83 25.86
CA LYS A 275 -6.26 1.19 24.50
C LYS A 275 -7.76 1.02 24.33
N ALA A 276 -8.42 2.09 23.90
CA ALA A 276 -9.79 2.02 23.40
C ALA A 276 -9.78 2.09 21.87
N VAL A 277 -10.58 1.25 21.21
CA VAL A 277 -10.56 1.10 19.75
C VAL A 277 -11.95 0.81 19.20
N THR A 278 -12.23 1.26 17.96
CA THR A 278 -13.45 0.91 17.21
C THR A 278 -13.09 0.26 15.87
N ASP A 279 -13.95 -0.65 15.42
CA ASP A 279 -14.11 -0.96 14.00
C ASP A 279 -15.15 0.00 13.40
N HIS A 280 -14.88 0.54 12.21
CA HIS A 280 -15.83 1.33 11.44
C HIS A 280 -16.01 0.74 10.04
N VAL A 281 -17.25 0.59 9.57
CA VAL A 281 -17.53 0.04 8.23
C VAL A 281 -17.51 1.19 7.21
N ASN A 282 -16.52 1.22 6.38
CA ASN A 282 -16.34 2.22 5.33
C ASN A 282 -16.23 1.59 3.94
N GLN A 283 -16.06 2.38 2.92
CA GLN A 283 -15.96 1.91 1.53
C GLN A 283 -14.74 1.02 1.26
N LEU A 284 -13.63 1.20 2.01
CA LEU A 284 -12.41 0.38 1.86
C LEU A 284 -12.54 -0.99 2.52
N THR A 285 -13.46 -1.13 3.49
CA THR A 285 -13.75 -2.41 4.16
C THR A 285 -14.97 -3.10 3.55
N ALA A 286 -15.29 -2.81 2.30
CA ALA A 286 -16.49 -3.32 1.64
C ALA A 286 -16.56 -4.85 1.60
N GLN A 287 -15.43 -5.55 1.43
CA GLN A 287 -15.36 -7.02 1.44
C GLN A 287 -15.48 -7.60 2.86
N GLU A 288 -15.11 -6.82 3.88
CA GLU A 288 -15.09 -7.23 5.28
C GLU A 288 -16.36 -6.80 6.03
N ARG A 289 -17.20 -5.95 5.42
CA ARG A 289 -18.36 -5.28 6.07
C ARG A 289 -19.31 -6.23 6.79
N ASP A 290 -19.53 -7.42 6.22
CA ASP A 290 -20.47 -8.40 6.77
C ASP A 290 -19.85 -9.20 7.93
N HIS A 291 -18.57 -9.00 8.22
CA HIS A 291 -17.78 -9.76 9.18
C HIS A 291 -17.28 -8.91 10.35
N ILE A 292 -17.19 -7.60 10.21
CA ILE A 292 -16.76 -6.70 11.28
C ILE A 292 -17.96 -6.20 12.08
N ALA A 293 -17.76 -6.02 13.38
CA ALA A 293 -18.81 -5.57 14.30
C ALA A 293 -19.03 -4.05 14.29
N GLY A 294 -18.46 -3.36 13.29
CA GLY A 294 -18.59 -1.92 13.13
C GLY A 294 -19.92 -1.47 12.55
N SER A 295 -20.15 -0.18 12.55
CA SER A 295 -21.28 0.49 11.96
C SER A 295 -20.86 1.42 10.83
N HIS A 296 -21.82 1.80 9.97
CA HIS A 296 -21.66 2.91 9.01
C HIS A 296 -21.97 4.28 9.64
N ASP A 297 -22.50 4.29 10.87
CA ASP A 297 -22.76 5.51 11.63
C ASP A 297 -21.77 5.60 12.80
N PHE A 298 -21.01 6.69 12.85
CA PHE A 298 -20.03 6.93 13.90
C PHE A 298 -20.63 6.92 15.32
N ALA A 299 -21.93 7.23 15.45
CA ALA A 299 -22.62 7.21 16.72
C ALA A 299 -22.91 5.78 17.23
N ASP A 300 -23.02 4.84 16.30
CA ASP A 300 -23.36 3.44 16.58
C ASP A 300 -22.11 2.54 16.64
N ASP A 301 -20.92 3.08 16.37
CA ASP A 301 -19.68 2.32 16.48
C ASP A 301 -19.46 1.82 17.90
N ARG A 302 -19.24 0.52 18.03
CA ARG A 302 -18.92 -0.10 19.30
C ARG A 302 -17.44 0.10 19.64
N TRP A 303 -17.17 0.72 20.79
CA TRP A 303 -15.86 0.80 21.36
C TRP A 303 -15.52 -0.46 22.16
N GLN A 304 -14.31 -0.96 21.99
CA GLN A 304 -13.68 -2.03 22.73
C GLN A 304 -12.55 -1.46 23.59
N LEU A 305 -12.24 -2.09 24.72
CA LEU A 305 -11.21 -1.63 25.65
C LEU A 305 -10.24 -2.76 25.96
N PHE A 306 -8.95 -2.48 25.85
CA PHE A 306 -7.88 -3.45 26.13
C PHE A 306 -6.84 -2.86 27.07
N HIS A 307 -6.21 -3.69 27.88
CA HIS A 307 -5.01 -3.34 28.66
C HIS A 307 -3.79 -3.98 27.96
N VAL A 308 -3.24 -3.28 26.97
CA VAL A 308 -2.28 -3.86 26.00
C VAL A 308 -0.93 -4.23 26.58
N THR A 309 -0.59 -3.77 27.77
CA THR A 309 0.60 -4.24 28.51
C THR A 309 0.38 -5.60 29.19
N GLU A 310 -0.86 -5.99 29.46
CA GLU A 310 -1.24 -7.29 30.04
C GLU A 310 -1.83 -8.23 28.97
N ASP A 311 -2.57 -7.67 28.02
CA ASP A 311 -3.19 -8.36 26.89
C ASP A 311 -2.54 -7.87 25.58
N PHE A 312 -1.35 -8.39 25.30
CA PHE A 312 -0.48 -7.96 24.22
C PHE A 312 -1.11 -8.01 22.81
N ALA A 313 -2.09 -8.89 22.60
CA ALA A 313 -2.73 -9.13 21.31
C ALA A 313 -4.20 -8.73 21.25
N GLU A 314 -4.69 -7.95 22.23
CA GLU A 314 -6.07 -7.43 22.28
C GLU A 314 -7.12 -8.56 22.26
N ASN A 315 -6.92 -9.60 23.08
CA ASN A 315 -7.80 -10.77 23.10
C ASN A 315 -9.00 -10.60 24.01
N HIS A 316 -8.90 -9.76 25.05
CA HIS A 316 -9.91 -9.64 26.10
C HIS A 316 -10.49 -8.23 26.17
N ASP A 317 -11.69 -8.06 25.61
CA ASP A 317 -12.44 -6.79 25.64
C ASP A 317 -12.97 -6.50 27.04
N LEU A 318 -12.43 -5.47 27.68
CA LEU A 318 -12.76 -5.01 29.04
C LEU A 318 -13.82 -3.90 29.07
N ALA A 319 -14.46 -3.56 27.94
CA ALA A 319 -15.39 -2.42 27.85
C ALA A 319 -16.53 -2.51 28.86
N ASP A 320 -17.12 -3.70 29.01
CA ASP A 320 -18.21 -3.94 29.95
C ASP A 320 -17.74 -4.04 31.43
N GLU A 321 -16.49 -4.47 31.64
CA GLU A 321 -15.89 -4.60 32.98
C GLU A 321 -15.34 -3.29 33.53
N ARG A 322 -14.93 -2.39 32.65
CA ARG A 322 -14.25 -1.11 32.97
C ARG A 322 -14.90 0.08 32.22
N PRO A 323 -16.22 0.28 32.34
CA PRO A 323 -16.91 1.31 31.54
C PRO A 323 -16.42 2.74 31.87
N GLU A 324 -15.98 3.00 33.11
CA GLU A 324 -15.44 4.30 33.49
C GLU A 324 -14.11 4.61 32.75
N LYS A 325 -13.24 3.59 32.61
CA LYS A 325 -11.99 3.73 31.86
C LYS A 325 -12.24 3.94 30.37
N LEU A 326 -13.22 3.24 29.81
CA LEU A 326 -13.63 3.44 28.43
C LEU A 326 -14.13 4.87 28.18
N ILE A 327 -14.99 5.41 29.05
CA ILE A 327 -15.50 6.79 28.95
C ILE A 327 -14.33 7.81 29.04
N GLU A 328 -13.38 7.58 29.96
CA GLU A 328 -12.18 8.42 30.07
C GLU A 328 -11.40 8.45 28.74
N LEU A 329 -11.13 7.29 28.14
CA LEU A 329 -10.37 7.18 26.90
C LEU A 329 -11.12 7.76 25.69
N GLN A 330 -12.43 7.57 25.61
CA GLN A 330 -13.26 8.19 24.59
C GLN A 330 -13.19 9.74 24.65
N ALA A 331 -13.26 10.28 25.86
CA ALA A 331 -13.13 11.73 26.06
C ALA A 331 -11.73 12.24 25.66
N LEU A 332 -10.69 11.47 25.99
CA LEU A 332 -9.31 11.77 25.59
C LEU A 332 -9.14 11.74 24.08
N TRP A 333 -9.69 10.72 23.40
CA TRP A 333 -9.68 10.63 21.95
C TRP A 333 -10.36 11.85 21.31
N ALA A 334 -11.53 12.25 21.82
CA ALA A 334 -12.27 13.40 21.29
C ALA A 334 -11.48 14.71 21.43
N ALA A 335 -10.79 14.92 22.56
CA ALA A 335 -9.94 16.08 22.78
C ALA A 335 -8.73 16.11 21.81
N GLU A 336 -8.09 14.95 21.58
CA GLU A 336 -7.00 14.84 20.64
C GLU A 336 -7.47 15.02 19.19
N ALA A 337 -8.64 14.49 18.84
CA ALA A 337 -9.22 14.66 17.51
C ALA A 337 -9.53 16.14 17.19
N GLU A 338 -10.02 16.90 18.19
CA GLU A 338 -10.21 18.35 18.06
C GLU A 338 -8.87 19.08 17.91
N ARG A 339 -7.91 18.78 18.79
CA ARG A 339 -6.57 19.40 18.77
C ARG A 339 -5.85 19.21 17.44
N ASN A 340 -5.99 18.02 16.84
CA ASN A 340 -5.30 17.64 15.62
C ASN A 340 -6.14 17.85 14.34
N GLN A 341 -7.30 18.52 14.45
CA GLN A 341 -8.16 18.83 13.29
C GLN A 341 -8.65 17.58 12.56
N VAL A 342 -8.88 16.48 13.28
CA VAL A 342 -9.44 15.23 12.74
C VAL A 342 -10.95 15.38 12.48
N LEU A 343 -11.62 16.22 13.29
CA LEU A 343 -13.05 16.45 13.19
C LEU A 343 -13.40 17.53 12.13
N PRO A 344 -14.50 17.37 11.36
CA PRO A 344 -15.38 16.20 11.37
C PRO A 344 -14.72 14.98 10.72
N ILE A 345 -14.99 13.78 11.26
CA ILE A 345 -14.52 12.54 10.64
C ILE A 345 -15.26 12.34 9.33
N ASP A 346 -14.54 11.89 8.29
CA ASP A 346 -15.10 11.58 6.98
C ASP A 346 -14.55 10.22 6.51
N ASP A 347 -15.43 9.23 6.39
CA ASP A 347 -15.14 7.89 5.85
C ASP A 347 -15.42 7.78 4.34
N SER A 348 -15.93 8.85 3.71
CA SER A 348 -16.30 8.88 2.31
C SER A 348 -15.08 9.05 1.42
N ARG A 349 -14.82 8.04 0.58
CA ARG A 349 -13.82 8.12 -0.48
C ARG A 349 -14.09 9.29 -1.43
N ASP A 350 -15.36 9.46 -1.83
CA ASP A 350 -15.74 10.46 -2.81
C ASP A 350 -15.57 11.88 -2.27
N ASN A 351 -15.94 12.11 -1.00
CA ASN A 351 -15.69 13.40 -0.35
C ASN A 351 -14.20 13.68 -0.19
N ARG A 352 -13.41 12.68 0.22
CA ARG A 352 -11.94 12.84 0.34
C ARG A 352 -11.30 13.15 -1.00
N VAL A 353 -11.71 12.45 -2.07
CA VAL A 353 -11.23 12.75 -3.44
C VAL A 353 -11.68 14.14 -3.87
N ALA A 354 -12.90 14.55 -3.57
CA ALA A 354 -13.41 15.89 -3.89
C ALA A 354 -12.72 17.00 -3.08
N GLN A 355 -12.32 16.71 -1.84
CA GLN A 355 -11.60 17.63 -0.94
C GLN A 355 -10.08 17.61 -1.17
N MET A 356 -9.54 16.56 -1.76
CA MET A 356 -8.19 16.66 -2.30
C MET A 356 -8.18 17.87 -3.19
N HIS A 357 -7.38 18.87 -2.85
CA HIS A 357 -7.05 19.97 -3.75
C HIS A 357 -6.23 19.38 -4.91
N LEU A 358 -6.89 18.52 -5.69
CA LEU A 358 -6.30 18.06 -6.93
C LEU A 358 -5.93 19.32 -7.70
N PRO A 359 -4.71 19.43 -8.17
CA PRO A 359 -4.29 20.58 -8.93
C PRO A 359 -5.34 20.83 -10.02
N TRP A 360 -5.77 22.08 -10.17
CA TRP A 360 -6.86 22.48 -11.08
C TRP A 360 -6.73 21.95 -12.52
N TRP A 361 -5.54 21.57 -12.95
CA TRP A 361 -5.28 20.93 -14.24
C TRP A 361 -5.77 19.47 -14.34
N THR A 362 -6.04 18.78 -13.26
CA THR A 362 -6.59 17.42 -13.27
C THR A 362 -7.99 17.38 -13.93
N PHE A 363 -8.71 18.50 -13.88
CA PHE A 363 -10.03 18.64 -14.49
C PHE A 363 -10.02 19.41 -15.81
N ARG A 364 -8.86 19.57 -16.44
CA ARG A 364 -8.79 20.21 -17.74
C ARG A 364 -9.40 19.32 -18.81
N SER A 365 -10.23 19.93 -19.65
CA SER A 365 -10.75 19.29 -20.85
C SER A 365 -9.75 19.28 -22.02
N GLU A 366 -8.63 20.00 -21.89
CA GLU A 366 -7.61 20.13 -22.92
C GLU A 366 -6.20 20.12 -22.30
N HIS A 367 -5.32 19.31 -22.87
CA HIS A 367 -3.92 19.19 -22.49
C HIS A 367 -3.03 19.44 -23.70
N HIS A 368 -1.96 20.23 -23.49
CA HIS A 368 -0.89 20.44 -24.48
C HIS A 368 0.40 19.84 -23.93
N LEU A 369 0.96 18.90 -24.67
CA LEU A 369 2.17 18.19 -24.30
C LEU A 369 3.26 18.48 -25.34
N ALA A 370 4.47 18.70 -24.88
CA ALA A 370 5.67 18.77 -25.70
C ALA A 370 6.41 17.42 -25.74
N PRO A 371 7.25 17.16 -26.74
CA PRO A 371 8.06 15.94 -26.76
C PRO A 371 8.88 15.77 -25.50
N GLY A 372 8.74 14.61 -24.85
CA GLY A 372 9.43 14.28 -23.61
C GLY A 372 8.71 14.69 -22.32
N ASP A 373 7.57 15.37 -22.40
CA ASP A 373 6.74 15.65 -21.21
C ASP A 373 6.28 14.34 -20.56
N LYS A 374 6.32 14.33 -19.23
CA LYS A 374 5.80 13.24 -18.39
C LYS A 374 4.81 13.81 -17.41
N LEU A 375 3.61 13.26 -17.41
CA LEU A 375 2.60 13.59 -16.42
C LEU A 375 2.59 12.51 -15.34
N HIS A 376 2.55 12.93 -14.07
CA HIS A 376 2.28 12.02 -12.97
C HIS A 376 0.82 11.53 -13.09
N GLU A 377 0.51 10.32 -12.63
CA GLU A 377 -0.82 9.70 -12.73
C GLU A 377 -1.97 10.62 -12.29
N VAL A 378 -1.77 11.37 -11.18
CA VAL A 378 -2.77 12.33 -10.67
C VAL A 378 -3.01 13.53 -11.60
N ASN A 379 -2.15 13.76 -12.58
CA ASN A 379 -2.22 14.84 -13.56
C ASN A 379 -2.51 14.35 -14.98
N ALA A 380 -2.57 13.03 -15.14
CA ALA A 380 -2.86 12.42 -16.43
C ALA A 380 -4.34 12.64 -16.80
N PRO A 381 -4.66 12.89 -18.07
CA PRO A 381 -6.04 13.05 -18.48
C PRO A 381 -6.81 11.75 -18.29
N MET A 382 -8.00 11.85 -17.71
CA MET A 382 -8.94 10.73 -17.68
C MET A 382 -9.62 10.62 -19.04
N LEU A 383 -9.40 9.50 -19.74
CA LEU A 383 -9.92 9.29 -21.10
C LEU A 383 -11.26 8.53 -21.12
N SER A 384 -11.96 8.45 -20.00
CA SER A 384 -13.29 7.86 -19.91
C SER A 384 -14.33 8.76 -20.63
N GLY A 385 -15.16 8.17 -21.47
CA GLY A 385 -16.26 8.87 -22.13
C GLY A 385 -15.96 9.46 -23.51
N GLY A 386 -14.74 9.37 -23.98
CA GLY A 386 -14.33 9.83 -25.31
C GLY A 386 -13.29 10.95 -25.27
N PHE A 387 -12.41 10.95 -26.26
CA PHE A 387 -11.34 11.91 -26.35
C PHE A 387 -10.88 12.11 -27.80
N ARG A 388 -10.19 13.23 -28.04
CA ARG A 388 -9.42 13.47 -29.26
C ARG A 388 -8.00 13.81 -28.91
N MET A 389 -7.05 13.14 -29.54
CA MET A 389 -5.62 13.46 -29.46
C MET A 389 -5.09 13.78 -30.84
N THR A 390 -4.29 14.86 -30.93
CA THR A 390 -3.65 15.26 -32.19
C THR A 390 -2.15 15.44 -31.98
N ALA A 391 -1.35 14.67 -32.70
CA ALA A 391 0.08 14.89 -32.84
C ALA A 391 0.36 15.75 -34.05
N ARG A 392 1.13 16.83 -33.87
CA ARG A 392 1.58 17.73 -34.95
C ARG A 392 3.07 17.55 -35.17
N PHE A 393 3.49 17.56 -36.41
CA PHE A 393 4.86 17.33 -36.80
C PHE A 393 5.46 18.60 -37.39
N ASP A 394 6.71 18.89 -37.04
CA ASP A 394 7.47 20.05 -37.57
C ASP A 394 7.76 19.92 -39.05
N ALA A 395 7.77 18.69 -39.58
CA ALA A 395 7.94 18.39 -41.00
C ALA A 395 6.92 17.34 -41.43
N PRO A 396 6.44 17.37 -42.70
CA PRO A 396 5.54 16.34 -43.22
C PRO A 396 6.16 14.95 -43.12
N LEU A 397 5.32 13.96 -42.76
CA LEU A 397 5.74 12.56 -42.59
C LEU A 397 6.25 11.96 -43.90
N ALA A 398 7.35 11.25 -43.87
CA ALA A 398 7.94 10.55 -44.99
C ALA A 398 7.36 9.12 -45.20
N GLY A 399 6.74 8.56 -44.14
CA GLY A 399 6.11 7.24 -44.18
C GLY A 399 6.92 6.13 -43.53
N ASP A 400 8.11 6.41 -43.02
CA ASP A 400 9.02 5.46 -42.39
C ASP A 400 9.43 5.86 -40.95
N GLU A 401 8.77 6.88 -40.38
CA GLU A 401 9.02 7.33 -39.02
C GLU A 401 8.72 6.23 -37.99
N ALA A 402 9.45 6.27 -36.88
CA ALA A 402 9.25 5.41 -35.74
C ALA A 402 9.39 6.19 -34.41
N GLY A 403 8.52 5.90 -33.46
CA GLY A 403 8.56 6.52 -32.14
C GLY A 403 7.19 6.55 -31.48
N VAL A 404 7.19 6.74 -30.17
CA VAL A 404 5.97 6.90 -29.38
C VAL A 404 5.51 8.35 -29.50
N LEU A 405 4.23 8.54 -29.83
CA LEU A 405 3.56 9.84 -29.86
C LEU A 405 2.99 10.20 -28.48
N CYS A 406 2.30 9.25 -27.87
CA CYS A 406 1.78 9.37 -26.51
C CYS A 406 1.45 7.99 -25.95
N GLU A 407 1.58 7.83 -24.63
CA GLU A 407 1.22 6.60 -23.95
C GLU A 407 0.74 6.87 -22.51
N GLN A 408 -0.06 5.97 -21.99
CA GLN A 408 -0.51 5.99 -20.61
C GLN A 408 -0.82 4.55 -20.18
N GLY A 409 -0.38 4.15 -18.98
CA GLY A 409 -0.68 2.84 -18.44
C GLY A 409 0.53 2.18 -17.81
N ASP A 410 0.34 0.91 -17.50
CA ASP A 410 1.34 0.01 -16.95
C ASP A 410 1.40 -1.33 -17.72
N ASN A 411 1.93 -2.38 -17.09
CA ASN A 411 2.09 -3.70 -17.71
C ASN A 411 0.78 -4.44 -17.99
N LEU A 412 -0.30 -4.09 -17.31
CA LEU A 412 -1.56 -4.84 -17.30
C LEU A 412 -2.65 -4.12 -18.08
N ALA A 413 -2.69 -2.80 -17.96
CA ALA A 413 -3.68 -1.98 -18.62
C ALA A 413 -3.07 -0.67 -19.10
N GLY A 414 -3.51 -0.21 -20.25
CA GLY A 414 -3.03 1.05 -20.80
C GLY A 414 -3.14 1.12 -22.30
N TRP A 415 -2.70 2.24 -22.83
CA TRP A 415 -2.70 2.47 -24.27
C TRP A 415 -1.38 3.13 -24.71
N ALA A 416 -1.01 2.89 -25.93
CA ALA A 416 0.09 3.52 -26.61
C ALA A 416 -0.29 3.92 -28.02
N TRP A 417 0.08 5.14 -28.40
CA TRP A 417 -0.05 5.66 -29.76
C TRP A 417 1.34 5.92 -30.31
N PHE A 418 1.70 5.21 -31.38
CA PHE A 418 3.07 5.21 -31.88
C PHE A 418 3.18 4.96 -33.37
N LEU A 419 4.34 5.23 -33.93
CA LEU A 419 4.73 4.95 -35.30
C LEU A 419 5.73 3.77 -35.30
N ALA A 420 5.46 2.76 -36.09
CA ALA A 420 6.40 1.63 -36.26
C ALA A 420 6.15 0.88 -37.57
N GLY A 421 7.22 0.46 -38.25
CA GLY A 421 7.14 -0.37 -39.45
C GLY A 421 6.30 0.26 -40.58
N GLY A 422 6.35 1.57 -40.76
CA GLY A 422 5.56 2.29 -41.75
C GLY A 422 4.07 2.40 -41.40
N ARG A 423 3.71 2.24 -40.16
CA ARG A 423 2.30 2.30 -39.70
C ARG A 423 2.15 3.23 -38.50
N VAL A 424 1.02 3.94 -38.44
CA VAL A 424 0.49 4.52 -37.23
C VAL A 424 -0.31 3.47 -36.49
N VAL A 425 -0.05 3.29 -35.21
CA VAL A 425 -0.64 2.24 -34.39
C VAL A 425 -1.23 2.87 -33.13
N TRP A 426 -2.46 2.51 -32.82
CA TRP A 426 -3.01 2.60 -31.47
C TRP A 426 -3.09 1.20 -30.89
N SER A 427 -2.48 0.99 -29.75
CA SER A 427 -2.51 -0.26 -29.00
C SER A 427 -3.20 -0.01 -27.67
N LEU A 428 -4.18 -0.81 -27.33
CA LEU A 428 -4.86 -0.85 -26.03
C LEU A 428 -4.61 -2.20 -25.38
N SER A 429 -4.06 -2.22 -24.20
CA SER A 429 -3.95 -3.42 -23.37
C SER A 429 -5.03 -3.38 -22.29
N VAL A 430 -5.82 -4.44 -22.22
CA VAL A 430 -6.83 -4.65 -21.17
C VAL A 430 -6.58 -6.03 -20.59
N GLU A 431 -6.32 -6.12 -19.30
CA GLU A 431 -6.03 -7.39 -18.60
C GLU A 431 -4.95 -8.26 -19.28
N GLY A 432 -3.91 -7.61 -19.82
CA GLY A 432 -2.84 -8.29 -20.55
C GLY A 432 -3.19 -8.70 -21.99
N HIS A 433 -4.42 -8.48 -22.44
CA HIS A 433 -4.84 -8.70 -23.82
C HIS A 433 -4.64 -7.43 -24.65
N GLU A 434 -3.87 -7.56 -25.72
CA GLU A 434 -3.58 -6.43 -26.60
C GLU A 434 -4.58 -6.35 -27.77
N HIS A 435 -5.17 -5.16 -27.93
CA HIS A 435 -6.03 -4.80 -29.05
C HIS A 435 -5.36 -3.70 -29.85
N ARG A 436 -5.27 -3.86 -31.18
CA ARG A 436 -4.59 -2.89 -32.05
C ARG A 436 -5.47 -2.37 -33.16
N LEU A 437 -5.39 -1.05 -33.37
CA LEU A 437 -5.84 -0.40 -34.59
C LEU A 437 -4.61 0.18 -35.31
N ALA A 438 -4.43 -0.11 -36.59
CA ALA A 438 -3.25 0.32 -37.32
C ALA A 438 -3.56 0.66 -38.78
N ALA A 439 -2.95 1.72 -39.27
CA ALA A 439 -3.02 2.15 -40.69
C ALA A 439 -1.63 2.46 -41.22
N PRO A 440 -1.40 2.46 -42.55
CA PRO A 440 -0.18 2.99 -43.14
C PRO A 440 0.06 4.45 -42.73
N ILE A 441 1.30 4.86 -42.50
CA ILE A 441 1.64 6.27 -42.29
C ILE A 441 1.37 7.04 -43.58
N PRO A 442 0.51 8.07 -43.58
CA PRO A 442 0.23 8.86 -44.77
C PRO A 442 1.41 9.78 -45.07
N THR A 443 2.07 9.53 -46.20
CA THR A 443 3.19 10.39 -46.66
C THR A 443 2.70 11.79 -46.95
N GLY A 444 3.38 12.78 -46.38
CA GLY A 444 3.06 14.19 -46.58
C GLY A 444 2.13 14.77 -45.51
N ALA A 445 1.59 13.95 -44.62
CA ALA A 445 0.76 14.44 -43.52
C ALA A 445 1.57 15.28 -42.51
N SER A 446 0.98 16.35 -42.02
CA SER A 446 1.53 17.24 -41.01
C SER A 446 0.96 17.01 -39.61
N SER A 447 -0.10 16.21 -39.52
CA SER A 447 -0.69 15.80 -38.26
C SER A 447 -1.34 14.44 -38.34
N LEU A 448 -1.39 13.75 -37.21
CA LEU A 448 -2.18 12.54 -36.98
C LEU A 448 -3.15 12.80 -35.84
N THR A 449 -4.34 12.27 -35.93
CA THR A 449 -5.37 12.39 -34.89
C THR A 449 -5.95 11.03 -34.56
N VAL A 450 -6.21 10.76 -33.29
CA VAL A 450 -7.05 9.67 -32.84
C VAL A 450 -8.30 10.25 -32.17
N ASP A 451 -9.44 9.83 -32.64
CA ASP A 451 -10.75 10.10 -32.05
C ASP A 451 -11.25 8.82 -31.37
N ALA A 452 -11.73 8.95 -30.16
CA ALA A 452 -12.33 7.89 -29.41
C ALA A 452 -13.73 8.29 -28.92
N MET A 453 -14.70 7.41 -29.11
CA MET A 453 -16.06 7.58 -28.59
C MET A 453 -16.50 6.32 -27.86
N SER A 454 -17.05 6.48 -26.66
CA SER A 454 -17.60 5.39 -25.89
C SER A 454 -18.99 5.01 -26.45
N GLU A 455 -19.21 3.72 -26.74
CA GLU A 455 -20.49 3.17 -27.19
C GLU A 455 -20.77 1.84 -26.52
N GLY A 456 -21.70 1.81 -25.55
CA GLY A 456 -21.97 0.62 -24.74
C GLY A 456 -20.74 0.22 -23.92
N SER A 457 -20.33 -1.06 -24.04
CA SER A 457 -19.10 -1.60 -23.42
C SER A 457 -17.87 -1.49 -24.35
N GLY A 458 -17.94 -0.70 -25.42
CA GLY A 458 -16.86 -0.58 -26.40
C GLY A 458 -16.38 0.85 -26.57
N LEU A 459 -15.17 0.96 -27.10
CA LEU A 459 -14.56 2.22 -27.52
C LEU A 459 -14.40 2.21 -29.04
N ILE A 460 -15.12 3.07 -29.74
CA ILE A 460 -14.93 3.28 -31.18
C ILE A 460 -13.74 4.21 -31.35
N LEU A 461 -12.65 3.69 -31.93
CA LEU A 461 -11.45 4.44 -32.26
C LEU A 461 -11.39 4.71 -33.75
N THR A 462 -11.05 5.93 -34.14
CA THR A 462 -10.78 6.31 -35.52
C THR A 462 -9.44 7.05 -35.61
N LEU A 463 -8.58 6.57 -36.48
CA LEU A 463 -7.32 7.25 -36.83
C LEU A 463 -7.55 8.14 -38.05
N HIS A 464 -7.03 9.37 -38.00
CA HIS A 464 -7.13 10.36 -39.06
C HIS A 464 -5.76 10.94 -39.40
N ALA A 465 -5.61 11.41 -40.63
CA ALA A 465 -4.50 12.27 -41.03
C ALA A 465 -5.04 13.64 -41.45
N ASP A 466 -4.28 14.70 -41.16
CA ASP A 466 -4.62 16.09 -41.42
C ASP A 466 -6.15 16.34 -41.30
N ALA A 467 -6.68 17.42 -41.49
CA ALA A 467 -7.97 17.84 -40.97
C ALA A 467 -9.19 16.86 -41.04
N ASP A 468 -9.22 15.70 -41.74
CA ASP A 468 -10.37 14.75 -41.69
C ASP A 468 -10.23 13.47 -42.56
N GLU A 469 -9.04 13.13 -43.04
CA GLU A 469 -8.87 11.89 -43.79
C GLU A 469 -8.84 10.67 -42.81
N SER A 470 -9.95 9.92 -42.77
CA SER A 470 -10.03 8.69 -41.95
C SER A 470 -9.14 7.60 -42.51
N LEU A 471 -8.21 7.13 -41.71
CA LEU A 471 -7.26 6.06 -42.08
C LEU A 471 -7.73 4.67 -41.70
N ALA A 472 -8.35 4.54 -40.54
CA ALA A 472 -8.87 3.30 -40.01
C ALA A 472 -9.86 3.56 -38.86
N THR A 473 -10.83 2.65 -38.69
CA THR A 473 -11.77 2.65 -37.56
C THR A 473 -11.94 1.23 -37.03
N ALA A 474 -11.99 1.08 -35.70
CA ALA A 474 -12.33 -0.19 -35.04
C ALA A 474 -13.08 0.07 -33.74
N THR A 475 -13.91 -0.90 -33.33
CA THR A 475 -14.47 -0.96 -31.99
C THR A 475 -13.60 -1.88 -31.15
N LEU A 476 -13.05 -1.34 -30.06
CA LEU A 476 -12.24 -2.08 -29.09
C LEU A 476 -13.07 -2.34 -27.83
N PRO A 477 -12.96 -3.49 -27.19
CA PRO A 477 -13.61 -3.75 -25.91
C PRO A 477 -13.02 -2.85 -24.83
N VAL A 478 -13.88 -2.35 -23.94
CA VAL A 478 -13.50 -1.56 -22.75
C VAL A 478 -14.32 -2.14 -21.60
N THR A 479 -13.91 -3.30 -21.11
CA THR A 479 -14.55 -3.93 -19.94
C THR A 479 -13.53 -4.14 -18.85
#